data_0552e87cb33334e0af6e5cf80d443612
#
_entry.id   0552e87cb33334e0af6e5cf80d443612
#
_cell.length_a   1.000
_cell.length_b   1.000
_cell.length_c   1.000
_cell.angle_alpha   90.00
_cell.angle_beta   90.00
_cell.angle_gamma   90.00
#
_symmetry.space_group_name_H-M   'P 1'
#
loop_
_entity.id
_entity.type
_entity.pdbx_description
1 polymer ?
#
loop_
_entity_poly.entity_id
_entity_poly.type
_entity_poly.pdbx_seq_one_letter_code
_entity_poly.pdbx_strand_id
1 'polypeptide(L)'
;MNQGKYVFAQLIEFIQQRVFDRFVSKYKGNYKVRHFTCWNQMLCLMFGQLSGRESLSDLVLSINAHHSKTYHLGFGRSVSKANLAKANERRAWRIFADFAYYLIEQARGICINDSDFQIDLIGSVYAFDSTIIDLCLSVFWWAKFRKGKAAIKLHTLFDIKTSIPSFIHVTEGLLHDVHGLDMLFYEAGSFYILDRGYVDYERLYTIHSQKAFFIIRAKDNLCFNRIYSNKCNKPSGVKCDQIGKLKGFYVSKKYPEKLRRIKFYDEENNRVLIFLSNNFELKAEQIALLYKYRWKVELFFKWIKQHLKIKSFWGTSSNAVKIQVYIAIITYTLVAIIKSQLKIEYSTYEILQILGLSLLDKTPINELLTIPKYQNVKELYCNQLKIF
;
A
#
# COMPACT_ATOMS: atom_id res chain seq x y z
N MET A 1 5.31 -27.48 13.47
CA MET A 1 5.81 -28.01 12.19
C MET A 1 4.66 -28.14 11.21
N ASN A 2 4.73 -27.46 10.05
CA ASN A 2 3.66 -27.46 9.04
C ASN A 2 3.87 -28.58 7.98
N GLN A 3 4.54 -29.67 8.34
CA GLN A 3 4.74 -30.79 7.43
C GLN A 3 3.40 -31.33 6.92
N GLY A 4 3.24 -31.34 5.61
CA GLY A 4 2.02 -31.84 4.95
C GLY A 4 0.93 -30.81 4.65
N LYS A 5 1.01 -29.55 5.15
CA LYS A 5 0.07 -28.47 4.77
C LYS A 5 0.55 -27.76 3.50
N TYR A 6 -0.38 -27.44 2.62
CA TYR A 6 -0.09 -26.62 1.44
C TYR A 6 0.35 -25.20 1.82
N VAL A 7 1.27 -24.60 1.06
CA VAL A 7 1.78 -23.23 1.30
C VAL A 7 0.63 -22.22 1.44
N PHE A 8 -0.40 -22.30 0.59
CA PHE A 8 -1.57 -21.43 0.72
C PHE A 8 -2.27 -21.58 2.08
N ALA A 9 -2.45 -22.82 2.55
CA ALA A 9 -3.06 -23.09 3.86
C ALA A 9 -2.18 -22.54 5.00
N GLN A 10 -0.86 -22.67 4.89
CA GLN A 10 0.08 -22.09 5.87
C GLN A 10 -0.02 -20.55 5.90
N LEU A 11 -0.16 -19.89 4.73
CA LEU A 11 -0.37 -18.43 4.66
C LEU A 11 -1.65 -18.01 5.41
N ILE A 12 -2.72 -18.78 5.24
CA ILE A 12 -4.03 -18.47 5.85
C ILE A 12 -4.01 -18.61 7.38
N GLU A 13 -3.10 -19.40 7.96
CA GLU A 13 -2.95 -19.52 9.41
C GLU A 13 -2.52 -18.21 10.10
N PHE A 14 -1.88 -17.30 9.36
CA PHE A 14 -1.58 -15.96 9.86
C PHE A 14 -2.82 -15.05 9.94
N ILE A 15 -3.96 -15.49 9.40
CA ILE A 15 -5.23 -14.75 9.42
C ILE A 15 -6.12 -15.24 10.56
N GLN A 16 -6.54 -14.34 11.43
CA GLN A 16 -7.48 -14.64 12.51
C GLN A 16 -8.92 -14.70 11.97
N GLN A 17 -9.37 -15.88 11.55
CA GLN A 17 -10.72 -16.08 10.99
C GLN A 17 -11.82 -15.55 11.92
N ARG A 18 -11.70 -15.74 13.23
CA ARG A 18 -12.71 -15.26 14.22
C ARG A 18 -12.91 -13.74 14.15
N VAL A 19 -11.85 -12.98 13.86
CA VAL A 19 -11.93 -11.53 13.70
C VAL A 19 -12.64 -11.18 12.39
N PHE A 20 -12.31 -11.86 11.30
CA PHE A 20 -13.01 -11.71 10.03
C PHE A 20 -14.51 -11.97 10.18
N ASP A 21 -14.89 -13.04 10.90
CA ASP A 21 -16.29 -13.42 11.13
C ASP A 21 -17.08 -12.36 11.93
N ARG A 22 -16.41 -11.54 12.77
CA ARG A 22 -17.06 -10.40 13.44
C ARG A 22 -17.50 -9.34 12.40
N PHE A 23 -16.66 -9.03 11.42
CA PHE A 23 -17.04 -8.11 10.35
C PHE A 23 -18.09 -8.69 9.43
N VAL A 24 -18.02 -9.99 9.13
CA VAL A 24 -19.08 -10.68 8.38
C VAL A 24 -20.42 -10.59 9.10
N SER A 25 -20.44 -10.76 10.41
CA SER A 25 -21.64 -10.64 11.25
C SER A 25 -22.17 -9.21 11.30
N LYS A 26 -21.28 -8.21 11.48
CA LYS A 26 -21.60 -6.77 11.48
C LYS A 26 -22.38 -6.37 10.24
N TYR A 27 -22.00 -6.87 9.08
CA TYR A 27 -22.61 -6.53 7.79
C TYR A 27 -23.56 -7.61 7.26
N LYS A 28 -23.91 -8.62 8.07
CA LYS A 28 -24.79 -9.74 7.70
C LYS A 28 -24.36 -10.43 6.40
N GLY A 29 -23.03 -10.53 6.13
CA GLY A 29 -22.48 -11.00 4.86
C GLY A 29 -22.81 -12.45 4.53
N ASN A 30 -23.07 -13.29 5.53
CA ASN A 30 -23.49 -14.68 5.36
C ASN A 30 -25.01 -14.90 5.55
N TYR A 31 -25.83 -13.82 5.54
CA TYR A 31 -27.27 -13.97 5.66
C TYR A 31 -27.83 -14.77 4.46
N LYS A 32 -28.59 -15.82 4.76
CA LYS A 32 -29.13 -16.79 3.79
C LYS A 32 -28.08 -17.50 2.91
N VAL A 33 -26.82 -17.54 3.34
CA VAL A 33 -25.74 -18.26 2.66
C VAL A 33 -25.65 -19.69 3.20
N ARG A 34 -25.76 -20.71 2.32
CA ARG A 34 -25.70 -22.14 2.71
C ARG A 34 -24.27 -22.70 2.67
N HIS A 35 -23.50 -22.41 1.62
CA HIS A 35 -22.21 -23.07 1.38
C HIS A 35 -21.07 -22.11 1.07
N PHE A 36 -21.27 -21.14 0.19
CA PHE A 36 -20.20 -20.22 -0.25
C PHE A 36 -20.16 -18.98 0.66
N THR A 37 -19.45 -19.07 1.79
CA THR A 37 -19.36 -18.01 2.81
C THR A 37 -18.51 -16.83 2.36
N CYS A 38 -18.51 -15.72 3.12
CA CYS A 38 -17.59 -14.60 2.91
C CYS A 38 -16.13 -15.02 3.07
N TRP A 39 -15.85 -15.96 3.97
CA TRP A 39 -14.54 -16.56 4.14
C TRP A 39 -14.07 -17.27 2.85
N ASN A 40 -14.90 -18.17 2.30
CA ASN A 40 -14.57 -18.82 1.03
C ASN A 40 -14.35 -17.81 -0.10
N GLN A 41 -15.16 -16.73 -0.16
CA GLN A 41 -14.94 -15.66 -1.14
C GLN A 41 -13.58 -14.99 -0.96
N MET A 42 -13.21 -14.63 0.27
CA MET A 42 -11.91 -14.02 0.56
C MET A 42 -10.76 -14.94 0.12
N LEU A 43 -10.81 -16.21 0.52
CA LEU A 43 -9.77 -17.19 0.15
C LEU A 43 -9.66 -17.37 -1.36
N CYS A 44 -10.79 -17.48 -2.09
CA CYS A 44 -10.77 -17.58 -3.55
C CYS A 44 -10.09 -16.37 -4.20
N LEU A 45 -10.47 -15.16 -3.77
CA LEU A 45 -9.91 -13.94 -4.33
C LEU A 45 -8.43 -13.77 -3.97
N MET A 46 -8.01 -14.10 -2.74
CA MET A 46 -6.60 -14.10 -2.33
C MET A 46 -5.78 -15.11 -3.15
N PHE A 47 -6.29 -16.33 -3.33
CA PHE A 47 -5.66 -17.34 -4.18
C PHE A 47 -5.48 -16.81 -5.61
N GLY A 48 -6.50 -16.15 -6.17
CA GLY A 48 -6.42 -15.52 -7.49
C GLY A 48 -5.38 -14.42 -7.58
N GLN A 49 -5.27 -13.57 -6.54
CA GLN A 49 -4.24 -12.53 -6.47
C GLN A 49 -2.83 -13.14 -6.45
N LEU A 50 -2.59 -14.08 -5.54
CA LEU A 50 -1.29 -14.72 -5.36
C LEU A 50 -0.88 -15.56 -6.57
N SER A 51 -1.81 -16.31 -7.18
CA SER A 51 -1.53 -17.14 -8.36
C SER A 51 -1.61 -16.37 -9.70
N GLY A 52 -1.81 -15.07 -9.67
CA GLY A 52 -1.78 -14.20 -10.85
C GLY A 52 -2.90 -14.44 -11.87
N ARG A 53 -4.10 -14.91 -11.44
CA ARG A 53 -5.23 -15.20 -12.33
C ARG A 53 -5.77 -13.94 -12.99
N GLU A 54 -6.06 -14.02 -14.29
CA GLU A 54 -6.45 -12.85 -15.08
C GLU A 54 -7.95 -12.62 -15.12
N SER A 55 -8.74 -13.68 -15.01
CA SER A 55 -10.20 -13.61 -15.05
C SER A 55 -10.85 -14.46 -13.97
N LEU A 56 -12.14 -14.16 -13.69
CA LEU A 56 -12.95 -14.97 -12.79
C LEU A 56 -13.10 -16.42 -13.27
N SER A 57 -13.12 -16.62 -14.59
CA SER A 57 -13.19 -17.96 -15.21
C SER A 57 -11.91 -18.74 -15.00
N ASP A 58 -10.77 -18.10 -15.21
CA ASP A 58 -9.45 -18.68 -14.99
C ASP A 58 -9.23 -19.01 -13.50
N LEU A 59 -9.64 -18.13 -12.59
CA LEU A 59 -9.60 -18.37 -11.16
C LEU A 59 -10.39 -19.61 -10.76
N VAL A 60 -11.65 -19.70 -11.20
CA VAL A 60 -12.53 -20.82 -10.87
C VAL A 60 -12.02 -22.12 -11.50
N LEU A 61 -11.54 -22.07 -12.74
CA LEU A 61 -10.94 -23.23 -13.43
C LEU A 61 -9.73 -23.73 -12.62
N SER A 62 -8.82 -22.83 -12.22
CA SER A 62 -7.63 -23.18 -11.45
C SER A 62 -7.96 -23.82 -10.10
N ILE A 63 -8.94 -23.27 -9.36
CA ILE A 63 -9.36 -23.86 -8.09
C ILE A 63 -9.97 -25.25 -8.31
N ASN A 64 -10.86 -25.40 -9.30
CA ASN A 64 -11.57 -26.65 -9.54
C ASN A 64 -10.69 -27.75 -10.17
N ALA A 65 -9.65 -27.37 -10.93
CA ALA A 65 -8.63 -28.32 -11.41
C ALA A 65 -7.93 -29.06 -10.26
N HIS A 66 -7.86 -28.40 -9.10
CA HIS A 66 -7.28 -28.97 -7.88
C HIS A 66 -8.34 -29.38 -6.85
N HIS A 67 -9.49 -29.90 -7.31
CA HIS A 67 -10.65 -30.23 -6.44
C HIS A 67 -10.30 -31.16 -5.27
N SER A 68 -9.38 -32.11 -5.44
CA SER A 68 -8.87 -32.99 -4.38
C SER A 68 -8.11 -32.25 -3.27
N LYS A 69 -7.59 -31.05 -3.56
CA LYS A 69 -6.84 -30.20 -2.63
C LYS A 69 -7.72 -29.14 -1.96
N THR A 70 -8.90 -28.83 -2.51
CA THR A 70 -9.73 -27.68 -2.08
C THR A 70 -10.09 -27.71 -0.60
N TYR A 71 -10.37 -28.87 -0.06
CA TYR A 71 -10.63 -29.02 1.37
C TYR A 71 -9.42 -28.60 2.22
N HIS A 72 -8.24 -29.08 1.87
CA HIS A 72 -6.98 -28.77 2.58
C HIS A 72 -6.49 -27.34 2.37
N LEU A 73 -6.97 -26.66 1.31
CA LEU A 73 -6.71 -25.25 1.06
C LEU A 73 -7.70 -24.31 1.79
N GLY A 74 -8.67 -24.87 2.51
CA GLY A 74 -9.67 -24.11 3.26
C GLY A 74 -10.91 -23.69 2.46
N PHE A 75 -11.05 -24.08 1.19
CA PHE A 75 -12.23 -23.74 0.36
C PHE A 75 -13.46 -24.57 0.66
N GLY A 76 -13.28 -25.75 1.26
CA GLY A 76 -14.34 -26.70 1.63
C GLY A 76 -14.92 -27.46 0.44
N ARG A 77 -15.56 -26.79 -0.50
CA ARG A 77 -16.22 -27.37 -1.68
C ARG A 77 -15.78 -26.69 -2.97
N SER A 78 -16.15 -27.27 -4.13
CA SER A 78 -15.93 -26.66 -5.44
C SER A 78 -16.57 -25.27 -5.53
N VAL A 79 -15.91 -24.38 -6.28
CA VAL A 79 -16.33 -22.99 -6.47
C VAL A 79 -17.04 -22.87 -7.81
N SER A 80 -18.25 -22.28 -7.81
CA SER A 80 -18.98 -21.95 -9.02
C SER A 80 -18.70 -20.50 -9.41
N LYS A 81 -18.43 -20.25 -10.70
CA LYS A 81 -18.24 -18.90 -11.26
C LYS A 81 -19.42 -17.99 -10.94
N ALA A 82 -20.64 -18.49 -11.10
CA ALA A 82 -21.86 -17.73 -10.85
C ALA A 82 -21.98 -17.32 -9.35
N ASN A 83 -21.64 -18.24 -8.43
CA ASN A 83 -21.68 -17.94 -6.99
C ASN A 83 -20.62 -16.90 -6.60
N LEU A 84 -19.41 -17.02 -7.13
CA LEU A 84 -18.33 -16.05 -6.86
C LEU A 84 -18.66 -14.68 -7.46
N ALA A 85 -19.19 -14.62 -8.67
CA ALA A 85 -19.63 -13.37 -9.31
C ALA A 85 -20.75 -12.68 -8.51
N LYS A 86 -21.80 -13.42 -8.12
CA LYS A 86 -22.89 -12.90 -7.28
C LYS A 86 -22.41 -12.43 -5.91
N ALA A 87 -21.47 -13.16 -5.30
CA ALA A 87 -20.86 -12.76 -4.04
C ALA A 87 -20.11 -11.43 -4.18
N ASN A 88 -19.31 -11.26 -5.23
CA ASN A 88 -18.59 -10.00 -5.51
C ASN A 88 -19.53 -8.81 -5.78
N GLU A 89 -20.68 -9.06 -6.37
CA GLU A 89 -21.67 -8.02 -6.64
C GLU A 89 -22.48 -7.61 -5.42
N ARG A 90 -22.90 -8.57 -4.57
CA ARG A 90 -23.94 -8.36 -3.56
C ARG A 90 -23.44 -8.22 -2.12
N ARG A 91 -22.32 -8.85 -1.77
CA ARG A 91 -21.78 -8.79 -0.40
C ARG A 91 -21.14 -7.43 -0.14
N ALA A 92 -21.39 -6.87 1.03
CA ALA A 92 -20.87 -5.56 1.39
C ALA A 92 -19.34 -5.52 1.33
N TRP A 93 -18.76 -4.70 0.48
CA TRP A 93 -17.31 -4.47 0.38
C TRP A 93 -16.68 -4.04 1.71
N ARG A 94 -17.47 -3.42 2.59
CA ARG A 94 -17.04 -2.97 3.91
C ARG A 94 -16.55 -4.11 4.80
N ILE A 95 -17.00 -5.35 4.61
CA ILE A 95 -16.49 -6.53 5.32
C ILE A 95 -14.98 -6.65 5.11
N PHE A 96 -14.56 -6.56 3.86
CA PHE A 96 -13.16 -6.69 3.46
C PHE A 96 -12.35 -5.44 3.79
N ALA A 97 -12.98 -4.27 3.74
CA ALA A 97 -12.34 -3.01 4.12
C ALA A 97 -12.02 -2.95 5.62
N ASP A 98 -13.01 -3.22 6.48
CA ASP A 98 -12.80 -3.21 7.93
C ASP A 98 -11.77 -4.27 8.33
N PHE A 99 -11.77 -5.42 7.67
CA PHE A 99 -10.77 -6.46 7.92
C PHE A 99 -9.38 -6.06 7.43
N ALA A 100 -9.28 -5.38 6.29
CA ALA A 100 -8.01 -4.83 5.81
C ALA A 100 -7.42 -3.82 6.80
N TYR A 101 -8.24 -2.93 7.34
CA TYR A 101 -7.79 -1.97 8.36
C TYR A 101 -7.35 -2.66 9.65
N TYR A 102 -8.04 -3.70 10.09
CA TYR A 102 -7.59 -4.52 11.21
C TYR A 102 -6.20 -5.13 10.97
N LEU A 103 -5.98 -5.73 9.80
CA LEU A 103 -4.66 -6.30 9.46
C LEU A 103 -3.58 -5.24 9.33
N ILE A 104 -3.90 -4.07 8.77
CA ILE A 104 -3.00 -2.91 8.69
C ILE A 104 -2.53 -2.50 10.08
N GLU A 105 -3.43 -2.41 11.05
CA GLU A 105 -3.10 -2.06 12.43
C GLU A 105 -2.17 -3.10 13.07
N GLN A 106 -2.44 -4.40 12.87
CA GLN A 106 -1.55 -5.46 13.32
C GLN A 106 -0.17 -5.38 12.65
N ALA A 107 -0.13 -5.18 11.33
CA ALA A 107 1.11 -5.09 10.57
C ALA A 107 1.97 -3.91 11.01
N ARG A 108 1.37 -2.75 11.26
CA ARG A 108 2.09 -1.56 11.74
C ARG A 108 2.81 -1.83 13.07
N GLY A 109 2.18 -2.57 14.00
CA GLY A 109 2.81 -2.96 15.26
C GLY A 109 3.98 -3.95 15.09
N ILE A 110 3.91 -4.81 14.08
CA ILE A 110 4.93 -5.84 13.83
C ILE A 110 6.12 -5.28 13.01
N CYS A 111 5.84 -4.45 12.00
CA CYS A 111 6.83 -4.01 11.00
C CYS A 111 7.64 -2.76 11.42
N ILE A 112 7.44 -2.20 12.61
CA ILE A 112 8.14 -0.98 13.07
C ILE A 112 9.68 -1.12 12.97
N ASN A 113 10.22 -2.30 13.21
CA ASN A 113 11.66 -2.54 13.25
C ASN A 113 12.28 -2.90 11.90
N ASP A 114 11.48 -3.04 10.84
CA ASP A 114 11.94 -3.50 9.52
C ASP A 114 12.17 -2.37 8.52
N SER A 115 12.17 -1.11 8.98
CA SER A 115 12.24 0.03 8.06
C SER A 115 13.66 0.52 7.82
N ASP A 116 13.99 0.81 6.54
CA ASP A 116 15.20 1.55 6.13
C ASP A 116 15.15 3.04 6.53
N PHE A 117 14.29 3.39 7.47
CA PHE A 117 14.09 4.77 7.88
C PHE A 117 15.20 5.21 8.83
N GLN A 118 16.05 6.15 8.38
CA GLN A 118 17.29 6.54 9.04
C GLN A 118 17.19 7.79 9.92
N ILE A 119 16.00 8.40 10.01
CA ILE A 119 15.81 9.65 10.76
C ILE A 119 15.17 9.30 12.11
N ASP A 120 15.85 9.66 13.20
CA ASP A 120 15.26 9.53 14.54
C ASP A 120 14.20 10.63 14.72
N LEU A 121 12.94 10.22 14.71
CA LEU A 121 11.77 11.09 14.89
C LEU A 121 10.75 10.43 15.81
N ILE A 122 10.29 11.22 16.77
CA ILE A 122 9.11 10.88 17.57
C ILE A 122 7.89 11.12 16.69
N GLY A 123 6.94 10.20 16.67
CA GLY A 123 5.73 10.29 15.84
C GLY A 123 5.84 9.55 14.51
N SER A 124 4.70 9.42 13.86
CA SER A 124 4.59 8.73 12.56
C SER A 124 5.02 9.63 11.42
N VAL A 125 5.46 9.03 10.32
CA VAL A 125 5.84 9.73 9.09
C VAL A 125 5.04 9.14 7.95
N TYR A 126 4.16 9.93 7.37
CA TYR A 126 3.24 9.53 6.34
C TYR A 126 3.55 10.19 5.00
N ALA A 127 3.48 9.42 3.91
CA ALA A 127 3.36 9.97 2.56
C ALA A 127 1.91 9.83 2.11
N PHE A 128 1.30 10.91 1.65
CA PHE A 128 -0.02 10.86 1.03
C PHE A 128 0.10 11.06 -0.47
N ASP A 129 -0.50 10.17 -1.22
CA ASP A 129 -0.57 10.26 -2.67
C ASP A 129 -1.80 9.52 -3.21
N SER A 130 -2.10 9.72 -4.48
CA SER A 130 -3.17 9.02 -5.18
C SER A 130 -2.69 8.40 -6.48
N THR A 131 -3.31 7.30 -6.87
CA THR A 131 -3.01 6.67 -8.15
C THR A 131 -4.29 6.37 -8.90
N ILE A 132 -4.23 6.55 -10.22
CA ILE A 132 -5.33 6.28 -11.15
C ILE A 132 -5.22 4.83 -11.64
N ILE A 133 -6.35 4.15 -11.69
CA ILE A 133 -6.50 2.84 -12.29
C ILE A 133 -7.50 3.00 -13.43
N ASP A 134 -7.00 2.93 -14.66
CA ASP A 134 -7.82 3.07 -15.87
C ASP A 134 -8.75 1.89 -16.05
N LEU A 135 -9.97 2.16 -16.49
CA LEU A 135 -11.04 1.21 -16.71
C LEU A 135 -11.65 1.39 -18.09
N CYS A 136 -12.23 0.34 -18.64
CA CYS A 136 -12.97 0.42 -19.89
C CYS A 136 -14.37 1.00 -19.65
N LEU A 137 -14.68 2.18 -20.22
CA LEU A 137 -15.94 2.88 -19.98
C LEU A 137 -17.18 2.07 -20.39
N SER A 138 -17.11 1.27 -21.44
CA SER A 138 -18.24 0.43 -21.87
C SER A 138 -18.65 -0.61 -20.83
N VAL A 139 -17.72 -1.02 -19.98
CA VAL A 139 -17.91 -2.04 -18.94
C VAL A 139 -18.13 -1.40 -17.55
N PHE A 140 -17.42 -0.30 -17.27
CA PHE A 140 -17.44 0.40 -15.99
C PHE A 140 -18.07 1.79 -16.11
N TRP A 141 -19.28 1.87 -16.65
CA TRP A 141 -20.02 3.10 -16.94
C TRP A 141 -20.21 4.03 -15.72
N TRP A 142 -20.18 3.48 -14.52
CA TRP A 142 -20.30 4.21 -13.26
C TRP A 142 -19.00 4.94 -12.86
N ALA A 143 -17.84 4.49 -13.33
CA ALA A 143 -16.52 5.04 -12.93
C ALA A 143 -16.06 6.16 -13.88
N LYS A 144 -16.91 7.16 -14.13
CA LYS A 144 -16.59 8.28 -15.03
C LYS A 144 -15.31 9.00 -14.61
N PHE A 145 -14.45 9.35 -15.57
CA PHE A 145 -13.21 10.08 -15.32
C PHE A 145 -13.06 11.30 -16.23
N ARG A 146 -12.86 11.11 -17.53
CA ARG A 146 -12.78 12.17 -18.54
C ARG A 146 -13.70 11.81 -19.70
N LYS A 147 -13.91 12.73 -20.66
CA LYS A 147 -14.73 12.44 -21.85
C LYS A 147 -14.23 11.14 -22.52
N GLY A 148 -15.08 10.13 -22.57
CA GLY A 148 -14.77 8.83 -23.16
C GLY A 148 -13.88 7.88 -22.33
N LYS A 149 -13.57 8.21 -21.06
CA LYS A 149 -12.72 7.37 -20.19
C LYS A 149 -13.39 7.08 -18.85
N ALA A 150 -13.10 5.90 -18.31
CA ALA A 150 -13.43 5.52 -16.94
C ALA A 150 -12.17 5.26 -16.14
N ALA A 151 -12.19 5.58 -14.86
CA ALA A 151 -11.12 5.27 -13.94
C ALA A 151 -11.61 5.32 -12.49
N ILE A 152 -10.92 4.63 -11.62
CA ILE A 152 -10.98 4.84 -10.17
C ILE A 152 -9.68 5.46 -9.69
N LYS A 153 -9.75 6.15 -8.56
CA LYS A 153 -8.58 6.64 -7.82
C LYS A 153 -8.45 5.90 -6.50
N LEU A 154 -7.22 5.56 -6.20
CA LEU A 154 -6.84 4.98 -4.92
C LEU A 154 -6.04 6.03 -4.16
N HIS A 155 -6.67 6.68 -3.17
CA HIS A 155 -6.02 7.61 -2.26
C HIS A 155 -5.40 6.82 -1.12
N THR A 156 -4.12 7.04 -0.84
CA THR A 156 -3.39 6.25 0.14
C THR A 156 -2.56 7.15 1.05
N LEU A 157 -2.71 6.97 2.35
CA LEU A 157 -1.79 7.44 3.36
C LEU A 157 -0.86 6.27 3.70
N PHE A 158 0.42 6.41 3.37
CA PHE A 158 1.42 5.35 3.50
C PHE A 158 2.36 5.68 4.66
N ASP A 159 2.44 4.79 5.63
CA ASP A 159 3.37 4.92 6.75
C ASP A 159 4.78 4.53 6.27
N ILE A 160 5.68 5.51 6.27
CA ILE A 160 7.05 5.35 5.75
C ILE A 160 7.89 4.50 6.68
N LYS A 161 7.65 4.57 8.00
CA LYS A 161 8.42 3.82 8.98
C LYS A 161 8.15 2.33 8.95
N THR A 162 6.90 1.95 8.72
CA THR A 162 6.47 0.54 8.69
C THR A 162 6.39 -0.03 7.28
N SER A 163 6.41 0.85 6.25
CA SER A 163 6.14 0.50 4.85
C SER A 163 4.76 -0.16 4.65
N ILE A 164 3.77 0.22 5.48
CA ILE A 164 2.39 -0.27 5.44
C ILE A 164 1.45 0.90 5.13
N PRO A 165 0.45 0.74 4.24
CA PRO A 165 -0.57 1.76 4.05
C PRO A 165 -1.41 1.88 5.33
N SER A 166 -1.57 3.09 5.87
CA SER A 166 -2.39 3.34 7.07
C SER A 166 -3.83 3.72 6.72
N PHE A 167 -4.05 4.28 5.52
CA PHE A 167 -5.37 4.63 5.02
C PHE A 167 -5.44 4.40 3.51
N ILE A 168 -6.56 3.84 3.05
CA ILE A 168 -6.82 3.61 1.64
C ILE A 168 -8.29 3.92 1.36
N HIS A 169 -8.54 4.78 0.38
CA HIS A 169 -9.88 5.12 -0.04
C HIS A 169 -10.02 5.06 -1.56
N VAL A 170 -11.07 4.40 -2.03
CA VAL A 170 -11.36 4.22 -3.45
C VAL A 170 -12.45 5.18 -3.86
N THR A 171 -12.15 6.05 -4.82
CA THR A 171 -13.10 7.02 -5.40
C THR A 171 -13.21 6.85 -6.91
N GLU A 172 -14.21 7.48 -7.49
CA GLU A 172 -14.25 7.68 -8.95
C GLU A 172 -13.12 8.61 -9.40
N GLY A 173 -12.67 8.45 -10.63
CA GLY A 173 -11.54 9.19 -11.18
C GLY A 173 -11.72 10.71 -11.25
N LEU A 174 -12.98 11.20 -11.24
CA LEU A 174 -13.29 12.64 -11.29
C LEU A 174 -12.87 13.41 -10.06
N LEU A 175 -12.84 12.80 -8.88
CA LEU A 175 -12.48 13.49 -7.66
C LEU A 175 -11.06 14.05 -7.78
N HIS A 176 -10.89 15.37 -7.55
CA HIS A 176 -9.55 15.96 -7.58
C HIS A 176 -8.70 15.47 -6.40
N ASP A 177 -7.42 15.19 -6.63
CA ASP A 177 -6.53 14.53 -5.66
C ASP A 177 -6.45 15.25 -4.31
N VAL A 178 -6.49 16.58 -4.33
CA VAL A 178 -6.42 17.41 -3.12
C VAL A 178 -7.56 17.15 -2.13
N HIS A 179 -8.75 16.75 -2.62
CA HIS A 179 -9.89 16.40 -1.76
C HIS A 179 -9.66 15.11 -0.97
N GLY A 180 -8.68 14.29 -1.35
CA GLY A 180 -8.26 13.16 -0.55
C GLY A 180 -7.73 13.56 0.83
N LEU A 181 -7.19 14.78 0.98
CA LEU A 181 -6.74 15.32 2.27
C LEU A 181 -7.90 15.57 3.24
N ASP A 182 -9.12 15.86 2.73
CA ASP A 182 -10.31 16.09 3.56
C ASP A 182 -10.83 14.82 4.24
N MET A 183 -10.34 13.65 3.81
CA MET A 183 -10.73 12.34 4.34
C MET A 183 -9.81 11.86 5.47
N LEU A 184 -8.73 12.59 5.75
CA LEU A 184 -7.72 12.18 6.71
C LEU A 184 -7.99 12.76 8.09
N PHE A 185 -7.70 11.95 9.11
CA PHE A 185 -7.52 12.41 10.48
C PHE A 185 -6.03 12.64 10.73
N TYR A 186 -5.66 13.86 11.09
CA TYR A 186 -4.26 14.21 11.30
C TYR A 186 -3.85 13.97 12.76
N GLU A 187 -2.79 13.19 12.94
CA GLU A 187 -2.23 12.86 14.25
C GLU A 187 -1.26 13.97 14.68
N ALA A 188 -1.45 14.54 15.87
CA ALA A 188 -0.55 15.54 16.41
C ALA A 188 0.90 14.99 16.55
N GLY A 189 1.89 15.80 16.18
CA GLY A 189 3.30 15.41 16.18
C GLY A 189 3.74 14.55 14.99
N SER A 190 2.83 14.08 14.15
CA SER A 190 3.13 13.29 12.95
C SER A 190 3.48 14.16 11.74
N PHE A 191 4.26 13.62 10.82
CA PHE A 191 4.69 14.29 9.58
C PHE A 191 3.93 13.77 8.37
N TYR A 192 3.41 14.70 7.56
CA TYR A 192 2.69 14.41 6.32
C TYR A 192 3.47 14.93 5.13
N ILE A 193 3.97 14.02 4.29
CA ILE A 193 4.79 14.34 3.12
C ILE A 193 3.89 14.32 1.88
N LEU A 194 3.85 15.45 1.17
CA LEU A 194 2.92 15.72 0.08
C LEU A 194 3.64 16.17 -1.18
N ASP A 195 3.14 15.78 -2.36
CA ASP A 195 3.64 16.34 -3.63
C ASP A 195 3.02 17.72 -3.90
N ARG A 196 3.59 18.45 -4.85
CA ARG A 196 3.15 19.80 -5.26
C ARG A 196 1.70 19.85 -5.74
N GLY A 197 1.14 18.71 -6.21
CA GLY A 197 -0.26 18.60 -6.61
C GLY A 197 -1.24 18.86 -5.47
N TYR A 198 -0.79 18.66 -4.24
CA TYR A 198 -1.58 18.83 -3.02
C TYR A 198 -1.44 20.22 -2.38
N VAL A 199 -0.77 21.18 -3.04
CA VAL A 199 -0.64 22.54 -2.51
C VAL A 199 -2.00 23.24 -2.51
N ASP A 200 -2.61 23.23 -1.32
CA ASP A 200 -3.79 23.98 -0.96
C ASP A 200 -3.57 24.54 0.47
N TYR A 201 -3.46 25.85 0.58
CA TYR A 201 -3.02 26.48 1.83
C TYR A 201 -4.04 26.36 2.98
N GLU A 202 -5.30 26.23 2.67
CA GLU A 202 -6.36 26.04 3.68
C GLU A 202 -6.25 24.64 4.31
N ARG A 203 -6.03 23.62 3.47
CA ARG A 203 -5.80 22.24 3.92
C ARG A 203 -4.47 22.08 4.65
N LEU A 204 -3.43 22.77 4.19
CA LEU A 204 -2.15 22.81 4.91
C LEU A 204 -2.28 23.49 6.29
N TYR A 205 -3.15 24.51 6.39
CA TYR A 205 -3.44 25.14 7.67
C TYR A 205 -4.26 24.20 8.59
N THR A 206 -5.13 23.38 8.05
CA THR A 206 -5.83 22.33 8.82
C THR A 206 -4.84 21.36 9.45
N ILE A 207 -3.81 20.89 8.69
CA ILE A 207 -2.75 20.05 9.25
C ILE A 207 -2.03 20.76 10.39
N HIS A 208 -1.64 22.01 10.18
CA HIS A 208 -0.96 22.82 11.19
C HIS A 208 -1.83 23.00 12.46
N SER A 209 -3.10 23.32 12.29
CA SER A 209 -4.03 23.56 13.41
C SER A 209 -4.24 22.32 14.27
N GLN A 210 -4.06 21.12 13.71
CA GLN A 210 -4.10 19.86 14.43
C GLN A 210 -2.75 19.47 15.04
N LYS A 211 -1.79 20.42 15.11
CA LYS A 211 -0.44 20.22 15.68
C LYS A 211 0.35 19.12 14.94
N ALA A 212 0.04 18.89 13.69
CA ALA A 212 0.78 18.00 12.80
C ALA A 212 1.71 18.80 11.90
N PHE A 213 2.74 18.13 11.38
CA PHE A 213 3.72 18.72 10.50
C PHE A 213 3.49 18.29 9.06
N PHE A 214 3.74 19.18 8.11
CA PHE A 214 3.78 18.83 6.70
C PHE A 214 5.11 19.20 6.06
N ILE A 215 5.45 18.44 5.03
CA ILE A 215 6.54 18.74 4.10
C ILE A 215 5.95 18.61 2.70
N ILE A 216 5.90 19.72 1.95
CA ILE A 216 5.32 19.75 0.63
C ILE A 216 6.26 20.41 -0.36
N ARG A 217 6.32 19.88 -1.58
CA ARG A 217 7.02 20.55 -2.67
C ARG A 217 6.21 21.76 -3.12
N ALA A 218 6.85 22.92 -3.16
CA ALA A 218 6.22 24.16 -3.59
C ALA A 218 5.91 24.15 -5.10
N LYS A 219 4.89 24.91 -5.49
CA LYS A 219 4.62 25.27 -6.90
C LYS A 219 5.59 26.37 -7.35
N ASP A 220 5.84 26.44 -8.64
CA ASP A 220 6.80 27.40 -9.21
C ASP A 220 6.36 28.86 -9.03
N ASN A 221 5.06 29.09 -8.89
CA ASN A 221 4.45 30.42 -8.65
C ASN A 221 4.34 30.78 -7.16
N LEU A 222 5.13 30.19 -6.29
CA LEU A 222 5.16 30.48 -4.86
C LEU A 222 5.54 31.97 -4.61
N CYS A 223 4.61 32.72 -4.04
CA CYS A 223 4.87 34.06 -3.54
C CYS A 223 5.16 34.02 -2.03
N PHE A 224 6.42 34.25 -1.66
CA PHE A 224 6.90 34.10 -0.29
C PHE A 224 7.64 35.37 0.16
N ASN A 225 7.24 35.93 1.28
CA ASN A 225 7.91 37.07 1.90
C ASN A 225 8.84 36.57 3.02
N ARG A 226 10.15 36.63 2.78
CA ARG A 226 11.17 36.21 3.73
C ARG A 226 11.23 37.19 4.91
N ILE A 227 11.21 36.64 6.12
CA ILE A 227 11.44 37.36 7.37
C ILE A 227 12.86 37.11 7.86
N TYR A 228 13.29 35.84 7.84
CA TYR A 228 14.59 35.41 8.38
C TYR A 228 15.24 34.36 7.49
N SER A 229 16.58 34.28 7.50
CA SER A 229 17.35 33.22 6.84
C SER A 229 18.23 32.50 7.83
N ASN A 230 18.09 31.19 7.92
CA ASN A 230 18.97 30.32 8.71
C ASN A 230 20.31 30.11 8.00
N LYS A 231 21.36 29.79 8.77
CA LYS A 231 22.62 29.34 8.17
C LYS A 231 22.41 27.99 7.47
N CYS A 232 22.97 27.85 6.29
CA CYS A 232 22.85 26.64 5.46
C CYS A 232 24.20 25.95 5.34
N ASN A 233 24.18 24.62 5.39
CA ASN A 233 25.29 23.78 5.00
C ASN A 233 25.24 23.57 3.47
N LYS A 234 25.95 24.38 2.68
CA LYS A 234 25.93 24.31 1.22
C LYS A 234 26.42 22.97 0.66
N PRO A 235 27.47 22.33 1.21
CA PRO A 235 27.91 21.00 0.81
C PRO A 235 26.85 19.91 0.89
N SER A 236 25.85 20.04 1.81
CA SER A 236 24.75 19.09 1.93
C SER A 236 23.64 19.23 0.87
N GLY A 237 23.82 20.10 -0.12
CA GLY A 237 22.82 20.39 -1.15
C GLY A 237 21.80 21.47 -0.74
N VAL A 238 21.76 21.94 0.51
CA VAL A 238 20.86 23.02 0.95
C VAL A 238 21.35 24.36 0.43
N LYS A 239 20.62 24.96 -0.51
CA LYS A 239 20.94 26.26 -1.10
C LYS A 239 20.42 27.44 -0.28
N CYS A 240 19.26 27.31 0.36
CA CYS A 240 18.76 28.26 1.34
C CYS A 240 17.75 27.62 2.29
N ASP A 241 17.65 28.19 3.50
CA ASP A 241 16.68 27.85 4.52
C ASP A 241 16.13 29.17 5.08
N GLN A 242 14.84 29.42 4.91
CA GLN A 242 14.24 30.70 5.16
C GLN A 242 12.92 30.55 5.88
N ILE A 243 12.66 31.43 6.81
CA ILE A 243 11.38 31.57 7.52
C ILE A 243 10.68 32.81 7.00
N GLY A 244 9.40 32.72 6.72
CA GLY A 244 8.61 33.83 6.21
C GLY A 244 7.12 33.57 6.21
N LYS A 245 6.39 34.39 5.50
CA LYS A 245 4.94 34.29 5.31
C LYS A 245 4.59 34.26 3.82
N LEU A 246 3.44 33.69 3.51
CA LEU A 246 2.89 33.75 2.16
C LEU A 246 2.53 35.20 1.81
N LYS A 247 2.87 35.61 0.58
CA LYS A 247 2.54 36.94 0.03
C LYS A 247 1.23 36.87 -0.76
N GLY A 248 0.38 37.86 -0.60
CA GLY A 248 -0.90 37.97 -1.30
C GLY A 248 -2.07 37.88 -0.33
N PHE A 249 -3.04 38.79 -0.51
CA PHE A 249 -4.15 38.99 0.41
C PHE A 249 -5.00 37.71 0.65
N TYR A 250 -5.38 37.02 -0.40
CA TYR A 250 -6.20 35.79 -0.28
C TYR A 250 -5.40 34.60 0.26
N VAL A 251 -4.12 34.47 -0.14
CA VAL A 251 -3.28 33.35 0.24
C VAL A 251 -2.84 33.45 1.70
N SER A 252 -2.49 34.66 2.17
CA SER A 252 -2.11 34.90 3.56
C SER A 252 -3.29 34.71 4.53
N LYS A 253 -4.53 34.92 4.10
CA LYS A 253 -5.71 34.58 4.91
C LYS A 253 -5.92 33.09 5.07
N LYS A 254 -5.62 32.29 4.02
CA LYS A 254 -5.76 30.82 4.07
C LYS A 254 -4.67 30.17 4.93
N TYR A 255 -3.49 30.77 5.00
CA TYR A 255 -2.42 30.32 5.89
C TYR A 255 -1.74 31.52 6.54
N PRO A 256 -2.20 31.99 7.71
CA PRO A 256 -1.74 33.22 8.34
C PRO A 256 -0.38 33.09 9.06
N GLU A 257 0.01 31.85 9.37
CA GLU A 257 1.19 31.55 10.16
C GLU A 257 2.48 31.59 9.34
N LYS A 258 3.62 31.55 10.05
CA LYS A 258 4.93 31.45 9.42
C LYS A 258 5.13 30.07 8.80
N LEU A 259 5.85 30.06 7.69
CA LEU A 259 6.30 28.87 6.99
C LEU A 259 7.80 28.87 6.84
N ARG A 260 8.38 27.71 6.77
CA ARG A 260 9.77 27.49 6.43
C ARG A 260 9.87 27.08 4.97
N ARG A 261 10.75 27.77 4.20
CA ARG A 261 11.06 27.50 2.80
C ARG A 261 12.50 27.01 2.69
N ILE A 262 12.68 25.80 2.20
CA ILE A 262 13.98 25.18 1.99
C ILE A 262 14.20 24.98 0.51
N LYS A 263 15.32 25.50 -0.04
CA LYS A 263 15.75 25.26 -1.41
C LYS A 263 16.89 24.25 -1.38
N PHE A 264 16.67 23.09 -1.98
CA PHE A 264 17.58 21.95 -1.98
C PHE A 264 17.97 21.58 -3.40
N TYR A 265 19.23 21.28 -3.63
CA TYR A 265 19.73 20.74 -4.89
C TYR A 265 19.84 19.22 -4.77
N ASP A 266 19.01 18.53 -5.55
CA ASP A 266 19.01 17.09 -5.69
C ASP A 266 20.04 16.69 -6.74
N GLU A 267 21.23 16.29 -6.31
CA GLU A 267 22.37 15.96 -7.17
C GLU A 267 22.10 14.74 -8.03
N GLU A 268 21.42 13.72 -7.47
CA GLU A 268 21.08 12.49 -8.19
C GLU A 268 20.23 12.76 -9.45
N ASN A 269 19.33 13.72 -9.38
CA ASN A 269 18.40 14.06 -10.47
C ASN A 269 18.74 15.41 -11.15
N ASN A 270 19.85 16.04 -10.80
CA ASN A 270 20.30 17.35 -11.32
C ASN A 270 19.18 18.41 -11.34
N ARG A 271 18.47 18.56 -10.22
CA ARG A 271 17.32 19.47 -10.12
C ARG A 271 17.28 20.21 -8.80
N VAL A 272 16.65 21.38 -8.82
CA VAL A 272 16.39 22.17 -7.62
C VAL A 272 14.97 21.92 -7.15
N LEU A 273 14.82 21.58 -5.87
CA LEU A 273 13.54 21.39 -5.19
C LEU A 273 13.34 22.51 -4.18
N ILE A 274 12.09 22.96 -4.04
CA ILE A 274 11.70 23.93 -3.02
C ILE A 274 10.65 23.26 -2.15
N PHE A 275 10.92 23.19 -0.86
CA PHE A 275 10.03 22.62 0.13
C PHE A 275 9.43 23.73 0.99
N LEU A 276 8.16 23.56 1.34
CA LEU A 276 7.47 24.29 2.41
C LEU A 276 7.20 23.35 3.57
N SER A 277 7.38 23.83 4.79
CA SER A 277 7.06 23.09 6.01
C SER A 277 6.64 24.06 7.12
N ASN A 278 5.84 23.54 8.06
CA ASN A 278 5.55 24.20 9.33
C ASN A 278 6.43 23.67 10.49
N ASN A 279 7.42 22.84 10.19
CA ASN A 279 8.40 22.39 11.16
C ASN A 279 9.64 23.28 11.12
N PHE A 280 10.02 23.83 12.27
CA PHE A 280 11.16 24.76 12.41
C PHE A 280 12.34 24.13 13.16
N GLU A 281 12.19 22.91 13.72
CA GLU A 281 13.15 22.27 14.57
C GLU A 281 14.13 21.36 13.82
N LEU A 282 13.63 20.60 12.84
CA LEU A 282 14.44 19.67 12.06
C LEU A 282 15.49 20.42 11.23
N LYS A 283 16.66 19.80 11.03
CA LYS A 283 17.65 20.30 10.08
C LYS A 283 17.10 20.32 8.65
N ALA A 284 17.52 21.26 7.81
CA ALA A 284 17.04 21.38 6.45
C ALA A 284 17.32 20.13 5.60
N GLU A 285 18.44 19.45 5.87
CA GLU A 285 18.84 18.19 5.24
C GLU A 285 17.85 17.05 5.61
N GLN A 286 17.39 17.02 6.87
CA GLN A 286 16.42 16.01 7.33
C GLN A 286 15.06 16.22 6.62
N ILE A 287 14.65 17.47 6.41
CA ILE A 287 13.42 17.78 5.64
C ILE A 287 13.54 17.32 4.18
N ALA A 288 14.70 17.54 3.55
CA ALA A 288 14.95 17.06 2.20
C ALA A 288 14.95 15.52 2.13
N LEU A 289 15.58 14.86 3.11
CA LEU A 289 15.59 13.40 3.22
C LEU A 289 14.19 12.83 3.47
N LEU A 290 13.39 13.47 4.34
CA LEU A 290 11.99 13.09 4.54
C LEU A 290 11.19 13.16 3.24
N TYR A 291 11.40 14.21 2.45
CA TYR A 291 10.73 14.29 1.16
C TYR A 291 11.18 13.19 0.18
N LYS A 292 12.43 12.75 0.22
CA LYS A 292 12.93 11.64 -0.60
C LYS A 292 12.17 10.34 -0.28
N TYR A 293 11.82 10.10 0.98
CA TYR A 293 11.03 8.93 1.37
C TYR A 293 9.58 8.92 0.81
N ARG A 294 9.05 10.05 0.31
CA ARG A 294 7.75 10.08 -0.37
C ARG A 294 7.67 9.05 -1.50
N TRP A 295 8.80 8.76 -2.15
CA TRP A 295 8.85 7.77 -3.23
C TRP A 295 8.35 6.37 -2.81
N LYS A 296 8.37 6.04 -1.53
CA LYS A 296 7.88 4.74 -1.04
C LYS A 296 6.41 4.50 -1.37
N VAL A 297 5.55 5.53 -1.37
CA VAL A 297 4.13 5.37 -1.75
C VAL A 297 3.98 5.09 -3.26
N GLU A 298 4.83 5.64 -4.10
CA GLU A 298 4.84 5.35 -5.54
C GLU A 298 5.29 3.91 -5.81
N LEU A 299 6.29 3.42 -5.07
CA LEU A 299 6.72 2.02 -5.13
C LEU A 299 5.59 1.08 -4.68
N PHE A 300 4.86 1.43 -3.63
CA PHE A 300 3.68 0.68 -3.21
C PHE A 300 2.61 0.64 -4.31
N PHE A 301 2.31 1.76 -4.97
CA PHE A 301 1.36 1.78 -6.09
C PHE A 301 1.84 0.94 -7.29
N LYS A 302 3.12 1.04 -7.62
CA LYS A 302 3.72 0.20 -8.66
C LYS A 302 3.55 -1.27 -8.32
N TRP A 303 3.85 -1.64 -7.08
CA TRP A 303 3.76 -2.99 -6.58
C TRP A 303 2.31 -3.54 -6.65
N ILE A 304 1.32 -2.83 -6.09
CA ILE A 304 -0.08 -3.23 -6.13
C ILE A 304 -0.59 -3.40 -7.57
N LYS A 305 -0.26 -2.44 -8.45
CA LYS A 305 -0.71 -2.48 -9.84
C LYS A 305 -0.09 -3.63 -10.64
N GLN A 306 1.15 -3.98 -10.36
CA GLN A 306 1.87 -5.00 -11.12
C GLN A 306 1.57 -6.41 -10.63
N HIS A 307 1.43 -6.59 -9.31
CA HIS A 307 1.45 -7.92 -8.71
C HIS A 307 0.11 -8.40 -8.16
N LEU A 308 -0.81 -7.48 -7.84
CA LEU A 308 -2.10 -7.84 -7.26
C LEU A 308 -3.30 -7.61 -8.20
N LYS A 309 -3.06 -7.70 -9.51
CA LYS A 309 -4.14 -7.75 -10.54
C LYS A 309 -5.25 -6.70 -10.36
N ILE A 310 -4.94 -5.49 -9.87
CA ILE A 310 -5.93 -4.41 -9.79
C ILE A 310 -6.07 -3.61 -11.09
N LYS A 311 -5.38 -4.02 -12.16
CA LYS A 311 -5.58 -3.49 -13.51
C LYS A 311 -6.66 -4.26 -14.29
N SER A 312 -6.90 -5.54 -13.93
CA SER A 312 -7.95 -6.40 -14.52
C SER A 312 -8.91 -6.81 -13.42
N PHE A 313 -10.09 -6.21 -13.41
CA PHE A 313 -11.10 -6.53 -12.41
C PHE A 313 -11.92 -7.76 -12.80
N TRP A 314 -12.17 -8.63 -11.82
CA TRP A 314 -12.96 -9.86 -11.96
C TRP A 314 -14.47 -9.64 -11.88
N GLY A 315 -14.90 -8.40 -11.65
CA GLY A 315 -16.29 -7.99 -11.66
C GLY A 315 -16.40 -6.52 -12.02
N THR A 316 -17.55 -6.14 -12.61
CA THR A 316 -17.76 -4.82 -13.22
C THR A 316 -18.49 -3.83 -12.34
N SER A 317 -19.16 -4.30 -11.27
CA SER A 317 -19.84 -3.42 -10.32
C SER A 317 -18.87 -2.68 -9.42
N SER A 318 -19.23 -1.47 -8.95
CA SER A 318 -18.44 -0.70 -7.98
C SER A 318 -18.13 -1.52 -6.73
N ASN A 319 -19.07 -2.35 -6.28
CA ASN A 319 -18.88 -3.22 -5.13
C ASN A 319 -17.79 -4.28 -5.37
N ALA A 320 -17.84 -4.95 -6.53
CA ALA A 320 -16.86 -5.97 -6.90
C ALA A 320 -15.44 -5.38 -7.03
N VAL A 321 -15.32 -4.20 -7.62
CA VAL A 321 -14.05 -3.47 -7.74
C VAL A 321 -13.47 -3.14 -6.37
N LYS A 322 -14.29 -2.58 -5.46
CA LYS A 322 -13.86 -2.28 -4.10
C LYS A 322 -13.43 -3.52 -3.34
N ILE A 323 -14.20 -4.63 -3.44
CA ILE A 323 -13.81 -5.91 -2.83
C ILE A 323 -12.44 -6.34 -3.33
N GLN A 324 -12.21 -6.34 -4.64
CA GLN A 324 -10.93 -6.80 -5.19
C GLN A 324 -9.75 -5.91 -4.74
N VAL A 325 -9.95 -4.59 -4.66
CA VAL A 325 -8.93 -3.67 -4.13
C VAL A 325 -8.60 -4.00 -2.67
N TYR A 326 -9.62 -4.16 -1.80
CA TYR A 326 -9.36 -4.47 -0.39
C TYR A 326 -8.78 -5.87 -0.19
N ILE A 327 -9.13 -6.85 -1.03
CA ILE A 327 -8.46 -8.16 -1.03
C ILE A 327 -6.98 -8.03 -1.42
N ALA A 328 -6.66 -7.17 -2.38
CA ALA A 328 -5.27 -6.88 -2.74
C ALA A 328 -4.49 -6.28 -1.54
N ILE A 329 -5.12 -5.37 -0.80
CA ILE A 329 -4.53 -4.78 0.41
C ILE A 329 -4.36 -5.84 1.52
N ILE A 330 -5.36 -6.69 1.75
CA ILE A 330 -5.27 -7.81 2.70
C ILE A 330 -4.08 -8.71 2.34
N THR A 331 -3.95 -9.07 1.05
CA THR A 331 -2.87 -9.92 0.57
C THR A 331 -1.50 -9.25 0.75
N TYR A 332 -1.37 -7.97 0.41
CA TYR A 332 -0.15 -7.18 0.65
C TYR A 332 0.24 -7.19 2.13
N THR A 333 -0.70 -6.82 2.97
CA THR A 333 -0.48 -6.70 4.42
C THR A 333 -0.13 -8.04 5.05
N LEU A 334 -0.77 -9.13 4.61
CA LEU A 334 -0.45 -10.49 5.04
C LEU A 334 0.99 -10.87 4.69
N VAL A 335 1.42 -10.60 3.45
CA VAL A 335 2.81 -10.88 3.01
C VAL A 335 3.80 -10.05 3.82
N ALA A 336 3.49 -8.80 4.14
CA ALA A 336 4.34 -7.96 4.98
C ALA A 336 4.45 -8.50 6.43
N ILE A 337 3.34 -8.95 7.02
CA ILE A 337 3.32 -9.60 8.33
C ILE A 337 4.20 -10.85 8.33
N ILE A 338 4.04 -11.72 7.35
CA ILE A 338 4.80 -12.97 7.22
C ILE A 338 6.28 -12.66 7.06
N LYS A 339 6.64 -11.72 6.19
CA LYS A 339 8.02 -11.27 6.00
C LYS A 339 8.66 -10.87 7.32
N SER A 340 7.98 -10.01 8.08
CA SER A 340 8.51 -9.49 9.35
C SER A 340 8.58 -10.57 10.44
N GLN A 341 7.51 -11.37 10.62
CA GLN A 341 7.47 -12.41 11.66
C GLN A 341 8.49 -13.53 11.43
N LEU A 342 8.68 -13.94 10.18
CA LEU A 342 9.64 -14.98 9.81
C LEU A 342 11.04 -14.41 9.50
N LYS A 343 11.24 -13.09 9.61
CA LYS A 343 12.52 -12.40 9.32
C LYS A 343 13.08 -12.75 7.94
N ILE A 344 12.21 -12.72 6.92
CA ILE A 344 12.55 -13.11 5.55
C ILE A 344 13.39 -12.01 4.89
N GLU A 345 14.54 -12.38 4.32
CA GLU A 345 15.43 -11.43 3.64
C GLU A 345 14.95 -11.03 2.24
N TYR A 346 14.17 -11.88 1.57
CA TYR A 346 13.59 -11.57 0.27
C TYR A 346 12.75 -10.30 0.30
N SER A 347 12.79 -9.53 -0.78
CA SER A 347 11.86 -8.41 -0.99
C SER A 347 10.42 -8.93 -1.08
N THR A 348 9.45 -8.08 -0.79
CA THR A 348 8.02 -8.41 -0.93
C THR A 348 7.67 -8.88 -2.35
N TYR A 349 8.39 -8.38 -3.37
CA TYR A 349 8.25 -8.81 -4.76
C TYR A 349 8.67 -10.28 -4.95
N GLU A 350 9.87 -10.63 -4.50
CA GLU A 350 10.40 -12.00 -4.61
C GLU A 350 9.52 -12.99 -3.86
N ILE A 351 9.06 -12.61 -2.66
CA ILE A 351 8.12 -13.44 -1.89
C ILE A 351 6.86 -13.74 -2.71
N LEU A 352 6.26 -12.76 -3.37
CA LEU A 352 5.08 -13.00 -4.21
C LEU A 352 5.36 -13.88 -5.41
N GLN A 353 6.52 -13.72 -6.05
CA GLN A 353 6.90 -14.58 -7.17
C GLN A 353 7.04 -16.03 -6.71
N ILE A 354 7.75 -16.27 -5.60
CA ILE A 354 7.92 -17.60 -5.01
C ILE A 354 6.55 -18.19 -4.63
N LEU A 355 5.72 -17.42 -3.91
CA LEU A 355 4.40 -17.86 -3.51
C LEU A 355 3.50 -18.17 -4.72
N GLY A 356 3.55 -17.36 -5.76
CA GLY A 356 2.76 -17.56 -6.98
C GLY A 356 3.00 -18.90 -7.65
N LEU A 357 4.21 -19.43 -7.55
CA LEU A 357 4.59 -20.73 -8.10
C LEU A 357 4.28 -21.88 -7.13
N SER A 358 4.32 -21.64 -5.83
CA SER A 358 4.41 -22.71 -4.82
C SER A 358 3.15 -22.85 -3.93
N LEU A 359 2.06 -22.15 -4.22
CA LEU A 359 0.83 -22.17 -3.38
C LEU A 359 0.30 -23.57 -3.08
N LEU A 360 0.52 -24.51 -4.01
CA LEU A 360 0.04 -25.88 -3.96
C LEU A 360 1.11 -26.91 -3.56
N ASP A 361 2.28 -26.42 -3.15
CA ASP A 361 3.35 -27.25 -2.60
C ASP A 361 3.14 -27.48 -1.10
N LYS A 362 3.80 -28.48 -0.55
CA LYS A 362 3.73 -28.84 0.88
C LYS A 362 5.00 -28.46 1.64
N THR A 363 5.85 -27.65 1.03
CA THR A 363 7.08 -27.14 1.65
C THR A 363 6.74 -26.22 2.81
N PRO A 364 7.38 -26.31 3.96
CA PRO A 364 7.24 -25.32 5.02
C PRO A 364 7.58 -23.90 4.52
N ILE A 365 6.73 -22.92 4.86
CA ILE A 365 6.88 -21.56 4.31
C ILE A 365 8.20 -20.88 4.70
N ASN A 366 8.72 -21.18 5.89
CA ASN A 366 10.02 -20.67 6.34
C ASN A 366 11.18 -21.24 5.51
N GLU A 367 11.11 -22.52 5.13
CA GLU A 367 12.08 -23.16 4.26
C GLU A 367 11.98 -22.62 2.83
N LEU A 368 10.78 -22.53 2.29
CA LEU A 368 10.50 -22.00 0.96
C LEU A 368 11.02 -20.58 0.77
N LEU A 369 10.92 -19.73 1.80
CA LEU A 369 11.30 -18.33 1.77
C LEU A 369 12.66 -18.02 2.40
N THR A 370 13.50 -19.02 2.60
CA THR A 370 14.90 -18.86 3.00
C THR A 370 15.78 -18.79 1.77
N ILE A 371 16.71 -17.84 1.73
CA ILE A 371 17.70 -17.74 0.64
C ILE A 371 18.62 -18.95 0.75
N PRO A 372 18.70 -19.82 -0.28
CA PRO A 372 19.60 -20.96 -0.24
C PRO A 372 21.05 -20.45 -0.16
N LYS A 373 21.75 -20.81 0.90
CA LYS A 373 23.19 -20.62 0.96
C LYS A 373 23.80 -21.61 -0.02
N TYR A 374 24.14 -21.15 -1.20
CA TYR A 374 24.92 -21.96 -2.14
C TYR A 374 26.27 -22.32 -1.48
N GLN A 375 26.39 -23.52 -0.97
CA GLN A 375 27.70 -24.09 -0.75
C GLN A 375 28.37 -24.17 -2.12
N ASN A 376 29.61 -23.65 -2.22
CA ASN A 376 30.37 -23.68 -3.45
C ASN A 376 30.52 -25.13 -3.91
N VAL A 377 29.76 -25.53 -4.92
CA VAL A 377 29.80 -26.89 -5.51
C VAL A 377 31.19 -27.23 -6.04
N LYS A 378 32.13 -26.28 -6.13
CA LYS A 378 33.53 -26.52 -6.49
C LYS A 378 34.28 -27.45 -5.53
N GLU A 379 33.82 -27.61 -4.28
CA GLU A 379 34.46 -28.52 -3.33
C GLU A 379 33.99 -29.99 -3.47
N LEU A 380 32.87 -30.25 -4.15
CA LEU A 380 32.35 -31.61 -4.35
C LEU A 380 32.97 -32.35 -5.57
N TYR A 381 33.72 -31.66 -6.44
CA TYR A 381 34.37 -32.27 -7.61
C TYR A 381 35.80 -32.79 -7.34
N CYS A 382 36.34 -32.67 -6.12
CA CYS A 382 37.68 -33.15 -5.80
C CYS A 382 37.78 -34.62 -5.42
N ASN A 383 36.68 -35.37 -5.39
CA ASN A 383 36.68 -36.79 -5.00
C ASN A 383 36.31 -37.77 -6.13
N GLN A 384 36.42 -37.36 -7.39
CA GLN A 384 36.50 -38.39 -8.44
C GLN A 384 37.91 -39.02 -8.44
N LEU A 385 38.01 -40.15 -7.78
CA LEU A 385 39.14 -41.04 -7.92
C LEU A 385 39.39 -41.30 -9.41
N LYS A 386 40.56 -40.88 -9.90
CA LYS A 386 41.08 -41.34 -11.19
C LYS A 386 41.25 -42.83 -11.08
N ILE A 387 40.28 -43.57 -11.61
CA ILE A 387 40.48 -44.97 -11.96
C ILE A 387 41.02 -44.96 -13.39
N PHE A 388 42.34 -44.98 -13.50
CA PHE A 388 43.18 -45.62 -14.51
C PHE A 388 44.62 -45.25 -14.22
#